data_3053687a70d58ca28f539b5da18934e2
#
_entry.id   3053687a70d58ca28f539b5da18934e2
#
_cell.length_a   1.000
_cell.length_b   1.000
_cell.length_c   1.000
_cell.angle_alpha   90.00
_cell.angle_beta   90.00
_cell.angle_gamma   90.00
#
_symmetry.space_group_name_H-M   'P 1'
#
loop_
_entity.id
_entity.type
_entity.pdbx_description
1 polymer ?
#
loop_
_entity_poly.entity_id
_entity_poly.type
_entity_poly.pdbx_seq_one_letter_code
_entity_poly.pdbx_strand_id
1 'polypeptide(L)'
;MTQYTLKQASVLLQSKQISAVELASAYLAAITEKNPALNGYITIDQDKTLAEARAADERIAQGNASALTGIPVAYKDIFCQTGWRSACASKMLDNFISPYTATVVQNLLDEGMVTLGRTNMDEFAMGSTNENSFYGAAKNPWNPEHVPGGSSGGSAAVVAARLAPAALGSDTGGSIRQPASHCGITGIKPTYGTVSRFGMVAYASSFDQAGPMAQTAEDCAILLNAMAGFDPKDSTSLEREKEDYTRDLNQPLKGVKIGLPKEYFGEGNSADVQTALQNTIDLLKTQGAELVEVSLPQTKLSIPAYYVLASAEAGTNLSRYDGVRYGHRAAQFGDLEEMYGKTRAEGFGSEVKRRIMIGTYVLSHGYYDAYYLKAQKLRRLVADDFQTAFARCDLILAPTAPTAAPKIGADASPVETYLSDIYTIAVNLAGLPALTLPAGFSGGGLPIGVQLIGNYFAEAKILGAAHQIQLNSDWHGKRPE
;
A
#
# COMPACT_ATOMS: atom_id res chain seq x y z
N MET A 1 -4.40 -25.02 4.44
CA MET A 1 -5.45 -24.00 4.27
C MET A 1 -4.88 -22.63 3.85
N THR A 2 -3.73 -22.20 4.32
CA THR A 2 -3.16 -20.86 4.03
C THR A 2 -2.67 -20.63 2.59
N GLN A 3 -2.83 -21.62 1.70
CA GLN A 3 -2.39 -21.55 0.29
C GLN A 3 -3.43 -20.96 -0.66
N TYR A 4 -4.67 -20.87 -0.21
CA TYR A 4 -5.77 -20.40 -1.05
C TYR A 4 -5.67 -18.88 -1.31
N THR A 5 -6.02 -18.45 -2.54
CA THR A 5 -6.31 -17.06 -2.82
C THR A 5 -7.59 -16.64 -2.06
N LEU A 6 -7.83 -15.35 -1.93
CA LEU A 6 -9.07 -14.86 -1.30
C LEU A 6 -10.30 -15.43 -2.01
N LYS A 7 -10.32 -15.44 -3.34
CA LYS A 7 -11.42 -16.00 -4.14
C LYS A 7 -11.62 -17.48 -3.88
N GLN A 8 -10.54 -18.28 -3.84
CA GLN A 8 -10.62 -19.72 -3.56
C GLN A 8 -11.15 -19.98 -2.14
N ALA A 9 -10.65 -19.24 -1.14
CA ALA A 9 -11.14 -19.36 0.23
C ALA A 9 -12.63 -19.00 0.34
N SER A 10 -13.08 -17.96 -0.38
CA SER A 10 -14.49 -17.58 -0.49
C SER A 10 -15.36 -18.73 -0.97
N VAL A 11 -14.97 -19.40 -2.06
CA VAL A 11 -15.72 -20.54 -2.61
C VAL A 11 -15.84 -21.68 -1.59
N LEU A 12 -14.75 -22.00 -0.87
CA LEU A 12 -14.75 -23.07 0.13
C LEU A 12 -15.64 -22.76 1.34
N LEU A 13 -15.63 -21.50 1.82
CA LEU A 13 -16.48 -21.03 2.91
C LEU A 13 -17.97 -21.05 2.51
N GLN A 14 -18.31 -20.49 1.33
CA GLN A 14 -19.69 -20.44 0.84
C GLN A 14 -20.25 -21.84 0.59
N SER A 15 -19.43 -22.78 0.12
CA SER A 15 -19.82 -24.19 -0.05
C SER A 15 -19.76 -25.01 1.24
N LYS A 16 -19.41 -24.39 2.39
CA LYS A 16 -19.29 -25.01 3.71
C LYS A 16 -18.31 -26.22 3.73
N GLN A 17 -17.30 -26.19 2.85
CA GLN A 17 -16.21 -27.19 2.85
C GLN A 17 -15.20 -26.92 3.96
N ILE A 18 -15.07 -25.65 4.38
CA ILE A 18 -14.32 -25.21 5.55
C ILE A 18 -15.15 -24.19 6.32
N SER A 19 -14.90 -24.04 7.62
CA SER A 19 -15.45 -22.99 8.45
C SER A 19 -14.50 -21.79 8.53
N ALA A 20 -15.04 -20.60 8.86
CA ALA A 20 -14.24 -19.41 9.11
C ALA A 20 -13.32 -19.60 10.33
N VAL A 21 -13.78 -20.34 11.36
CA VAL A 21 -12.95 -20.68 12.53
C VAL A 21 -11.77 -21.57 12.13
N GLU A 22 -11.97 -22.59 11.30
CA GLU A 22 -10.85 -23.43 10.82
C GLU A 22 -9.86 -22.63 10.00
N LEU A 23 -10.34 -21.78 9.09
CA LEU A 23 -9.49 -20.95 8.26
C LEU A 23 -8.68 -19.93 9.10
N ALA A 24 -9.33 -19.20 10.01
CA ALA A 24 -8.69 -18.26 10.90
C ALA A 24 -7.66 -18.95 11.81
N SER A 25 -8.00 -20.11 12.37
CA SER A 25 -7.08 -20.90 13.20
C SER A 25 -5.83 -21.35 12.44
N ALA A 26 -5.98 -21.75 11.17
CA ALA A 26 -4.84 -22.12 10.34
C ALA A 26 -3.89 -20.94 10.09
N TYR A 27 -4.44 -19.74 9.85
CA TYR A 27 -3.62 -18.52 9.72
C TYR A 27 -2.96 -18.13 11.05
N LEU A 28 -3.67 -18.16 12.18
CA LEU A 28 -3.11 -17.86 13.51
C LEU A 28 -1.96 -18.81 13.86
N ALA A 29 -2.08 -20.10 13.54
CA ALA A 29 -1.00 -21.07 13.74
C ALA A 29 0.23 -20.74 12.87
N ALA A 30 0.03 -20.45 11.58
CA ALA A 30 1.11 -20.05 10.67
C ALA A 30 1.79 -18.72 11.10
N ILE A 31 0.99 -17.76 11.59
CA ILE A 31 1.51 -16.50 12.12
C ILE A 31 2.39 -16.76 13.35
N THR A 32 1.92 -17.58 14.29
CA THR A 32 2.68 -17.93 15.50
C THR A 32 4.03 -18.57 15.16
N GLU A 33 4.07 -19.40 14.13
CA GLU A 33 5.29 -20.09 13.68
C GLU A 33 6.27 -19.12 12.96
N LYS A 34 5.78 -18.33 11.99
CA LYS A 34 6.65 -17.62 11.03
C LYS A 34 6.87 -16.13 11.36
N ASN A 35 5.92 -15.48 12.04
CA ASN A 35 6.03 -14.05 12.30
C ASN A 35 7.24 -13.65 13.16
N PRO A 36 7.73 -14.44 14.13
CA PRO A 36 8.94 -14.09 14.87
C PRO A 36 10.18 -13.88 13.99
N ALA A 37 10.28 -14.58 12.85
CA ALA A 37 11.37 -14.42 11.90
C ALA A 37 11.16 -13.24 10.94
N LEU A 38 9.90 -12.91 10.59
CA LEU A 38 9.54 -11.91 9.60
C LEU A 38 9.24 -10.54 10.18
N ASN A 39 8.76 -10.48 11.43
CA ASN A 39 8.26 -9.26 12.07
C ASN A 39 7.21 -8.50 11.21
N GLY A 40 6.37 -9.26 10.52
CA GLY A 40 5.33 -8.71 9.64
C GLY A 40 4.09 -8.23 10.39
N TYR A 41 3.71 -8.88 11.49
CA TYR A 41 2.68 -8.45 12.43
C TYR A 41 3.29 -7.88 13.70
N ILE A 42 2.72 -6.77 14.20
CA ILE A 42 3.10 -6.12 15.47
C ILE A 42 2.01 -6.17 16.54
N THR A 43 0.78 -6.56 16.16
CA THR A 43 -0.32 -6.80 17.10
C THR A 43 -1.20 -7.92 16.58
N ILE A 44 -1.43 -8.92 17.43
CA ILE A 44 -2.32 -10.06 17.19
C ILE A 44 -3.20 -10.23 18.43
N ASP A 45 -4.48 -10.52 18.23
CA ASP A 45 -5.42 -10.85 19.29
C ASP A 45 -6.23 -12.07 18.84
N GLN A 46 -5.80 -13.26 19.27
CA GLN A 46 -6.40 -14.51 18.84
C GLN A 46 -7.87 -14.64 19.28
N ASP A 47 -8.21 -14.15 20.46
CA ASP A 47 -9.57 -14.24 20.99
C ASP A 47 -10.55 -13.41 20.17
N LYS A 48 -10.18 -12.17 19.81
CA LYS A 48 -10.97 -11.32 18.92
C LYS A 48 -11.12 -11.94 17.53
N THR A 49 -10.01 -12.41 16.93
CA THR A 49 -10.01 -13.04 15.62
C THR A 49 -10.98 -14.25 15.60
N LEU A 50 -10.90 -15.14 16.61
CA LEU A 50 -11.77 -16.31 16.69
C LEU A 50 -13.23 -15.93 17.01
N ALA A 51 -13.49 -14.86 17.75
CA ALA A 51 -14.84 -14.37 17.97
C ALA A 51 -15.47 -13.84 16.67
N GLU A 52 -14.73 -13.05 15.87
CA GLU A 52 -15.17 -12.59 14.55
C GLU A 52 -15.39 -13.78 13.59
N ALA A 53 -14.52 -14.79 13.62
CA ALA A 53 -14.67 -16.01 12.80
C ALA A 53 -15.92 -16.81 13.15
N ARG A 54 -16.24 -16.98 14.45
CA ARG A 54 -17.51 -17.62 14.89
C ARG A 54 -18.74 -16.86 14.41
N ALA A 55 -18.73 -15.53 14.52
CA ALA A 55 -19.81 -14.70 14.02
C ALA A 55 -19.99 -14.82 12.49
N ALA A 56 -18.88 -14.96 11.75
CA ALA A 56 -18.93 -15.20 10.31
C ALA A 56 -19.52 -16.58 9.98
N ASP A 57 -19.17 -17.64 10.71
CA ASP A 57 -19.76 -18.98 10.54
C ASP A 57 -21.27 -18.97 10.80
N GLU A 58 -21.74 -18.27 11.83
CA GLU A 58 -23.17 -18.07 12.11
C GLU A 58 -23.88 -17.36 10.94
N ARG A 59 -23.26 -16.30 10.39
CA ARG A 59 -23.77 -15.56 9.25
C ARG A 59 -23.89 -16.43 7.98
N ILE A 60 -22.87 -17.28 7.72
CA ILE A 60 -22.88 -18.28 6.63
C ILE A 60 -23.98 -19.33 6.85
N ALA A 61 -24.16 -19.81 8.07
CA ALA A 61 -25.18 -20.79 8.40
C ALA A 61 -26.61 -20.27 8.15
N GLN A 62 -26.84 -18.98 8.45
CA GLN A 62 -28.12 -18.29 8.27
C GLN A 62 -28.40 -17.87 6.79
N GLY A 63 -27.46 -18.04 5.87
CA GLY A 63 -27.60 -17.65 4.47
C GLY A 63 -27.46 -16.15 4.20
N ASN A 64 -26.92 -15.39 5.15
CA ASN A 64 -26.73 -13.94 5.07
C ASN A 64 -25.27 -13.53 4.73
N ALA A 65 -24.52 -14.45 4.11
CA ALA A 65 -23.11 -14.26 3.81
C ALA A 65 -22.88 -13.53 2.49
N SER A 66 -21.91 -12.62 2.47
CA SER A 66 -21.31 -12.08 1.24
C SER A 66 -20.12 -12.94 0.79
N ALA A 67 -19.55 -12.62 -0.38
CA ALA A 67 -18.35 -13.30 -0.87
C ALA A 67 -17.12 -13.12 0.05
N LEU A 68 -17.12 -12.13 0.93
CA LEU A 68 -16.02 -11.81 1.85
C LEU A 68 -16.25 -12.36 3.28
N THR A 69 -17.45 -12.86 3.59
CA THR A 69 -17.78 -13.34 4.93
C THR A 69 -16.89 -14.51 5.33
N GLY A 70 -16.20 -14.37 6.46
CA GLY A 70 -15.29 -15.38 7.03
C GLY A 70 -13.87 -15.33 6.45
N ILE A 71 -13.58 -14.47 5.47
CA ILE A 71 -12.22 -14.29 4.94
C ILE A 71 -11.35 -13.52 5.92
N PRO A 72 -10.19 -14.06 6.34
CA PRO A 72 -9.25 -13.33 7.18
C PRO A 72 -8.55 -12.20 6.42
N VAL A 73 -8.28 -11.08 7.11
CA VAL A 73 -7.59 -9.92 6.54
C VAL A 73 -6.63 -9.29 7.56
N ALA A 74 -5.48 -8.81 7.09
CA ALA A 74 -4.53 -8.07 7.88
C ALA A 74 -4.63 -6.56 7.59
N TYR A 75 -4.49 -5.73 8.61
CA TYR A 75 -4.57 -4.28 8.46
C TYR A 75 -3.22 -3.63 8.77
N LYS A 76 -2.71 -2.78 7.89
CA LYS A 76 -1.58 -1.91 8.21
C LYS A 76 -1.88 -1.12 9.48
N ASP A 77 -0.91 -0.98 10.36
CA ASP A 77 -1.08 -0.35 11.69
C ASP A 77 -1.42 1.16 11.65
N ILE A 78 -1.67 1.69 10.47
CA ILE A 78 -2.15 3.06 10.24
C ILE A 78 -3.68 3.20 10.33
N PHE A 79 -4.43 2.08 10.24
CA PHE A 79 -5.88 2.09 10.26
C PHE A 79 -6.42 1.92 11.68
N CYS A 80 -7.24 2.86 12.13
CA CYS A 80 -7.96 2.76 13.39
C CYS A 80 -9.04 1.66 13.33
N GLN A 81 -9.18 0.89 14.41
CA GLN A 81 -10.30 -0.03 14.63
C GLN A 81 -10.61 -0.08 16.12
N THR A 82 -11.86 0.07 16.46
CA THR A 82 -12.35 0.10 17.85
C THR A 82 -11.78 -1.08 18.66
N GLY A 83 -11.17 -0.75 19.79
CA GLY A 83 -10.61 -1.74 20.72
C GLY A 83 -9.30 -2.37 20.29
N TRP A 84 -8.75 -2.02 19.10
CA TRP A 84 -7.43 -2.45 18.67
C TRP A 84 -6.38 -1.36 18.89
N ARG A 85 -5.15 -1.75 19.17
CA ARG A 85 -4.02 -0.83 19.17
C ARG A 85 -3.76 -0.36 17.73
N SER A 86 -3.54 0.95 17.57
CA SER A 86 -3.22 1.60 16.29
C SER A 86 -2.06 2.55 16.53
N ALA A 87 -0.84 2.00 16.51
CA ALA A 87 0.38 2.69 16.91
C ALA A 87 1.11 3.40 15.76
N CYS A 88 0.74 3.15 14.51
CA CYS A 88 1.48 3.63 13.32
C CYS A 88 2.97 3.26 13.36
N ALA A 89 3.30 2.09 13.94
CA ALA A 89 4.64 1.63 14.21
C ALA A 89 5.53 2.67 14.94
N SER A 90 4.95 3.50 15.81
CA SER A 90 5.60 4.59 16.54
C SER A 90 5.46 4.45 18.04
N LYS A 91 6.52 4.81 18.78
CA LYS A 91 6.45 4.97 20.23
C LYS A 91 5.42 6.04 20.62
N MET A 92 5.21 7.04 19.78
CA MET A 92 4.25 8.13 20.03
C MET A 92 2.83 7.61 20.29
N LEU A 93 2.41 6.54 19.62
CA LEU A 93 1.07 5.94 19.72
C LEU A 93 1.07 4.50 20.25
N ASP A 94 2.17 4.01 20.83
CA ASP A 94 2.29 2.61 21.29
C ASP A 94 1.20 2.21 22.30
N ASN A 95 0.72 3.15 23.10
CA ASN A 95 -0.34 2.95 24.09
C ASN A 95 -1.75 3.34 23.59
N PHE A 96 -1.92 3.68 22.30
CA PHE A 96 -3.19 4.15 21.77
C PHE A 96 -4.09 2.98 21.34
N ILE A 97 -5.17 2.78 22.08
CA ILE A 97 -6.28 1.88 21.69
C ILE A 97 -7.34 2.75 21.01
N SER A 98 -7.66 2.43 19.77
CA SER A 98 -8.59 3.27 19.00
C SER A 98 -10.03 3.17 19.54
N PRO A 99 -10.70 4.32 19.78
CA PRO A 99 -12.10 4.36 20.18
C PRO A 99 -13.09 4.35 18.99
N TYR A 100 -12.58 4.34 17.75
CA TYR A 100 -13.38 4.36 16.52
C TYR A 100 -12.73 3.53 15.44
N THR A 101 -13.51 3.21 14.40
CA THR A 101 -13.08 2.37 13.28
C THR A 101 -12.97 3.21 12.00
N ALA A 102 -11.89 3.01 11.25
CA ALA A 102 -11.69 3.58 9.91
C ALA A 102 -12.79 3.07 8.96
N THR A 103 -13.31 3.93 8.09
CA THR A 103 -14.39 3.55 7.17
C THR A 103 -14.03 2.34 6.32
N VAL A 104 -12.81 2.29 5.77
CA VAL A 104 -12.38 1.14 4.96
C VAL A 104 -12.32 -0.17 5.75
N VAL A 105 -11.98 -0.11 7.04
CA VAL A 105 -11.99 -1.28 7.93
C VAL A 105 -13.43 -1.67 8.27
N GLN A 106 -14.29 -0.68 8.58
CA GLN A 106 -15.69 -0.93 8.88
C GLN A 106 -16.42 -1.58 7.70
N ASN A 107 -16.19 -1.10 6.48
CA ASN A 107 -16.78 -1.68 5.28
C ASN A 107 -16.43 -3.18 5.13
N LEU A 108 -15.18 -3.57 5.41
CA LEU A 108 -14.78 -4.98 5.35
C LEU A 108 -15.34 -5.81 6.51
N LEU A 109 -15.46 -5.24 7.71
CA LEU A 109 -16.13 -5.88 8.85
C LEU A 109 -17.63 -6.08 8.58
N ASP A 110 -18.29 -5.11 7.94
CA ASP A 110 -19.71 -5.20 7.56
C ASP A 110 -19.96 -6.32 6.53
N GLU A 111 -18.98 -6.59 5.65
CA GLU A 111 -18.96 -7.76 4.77
C GLU A 111 -18.70 -9.08 5.53
N GLY A 112 -18.33 -9.01 6.80
CA GLY A 112 -18.05 -10.18 7.64
C GLY A 112 -16.64 -10.73 7.52
N MET A 113 -15.66 -9.91 7.10
CA MET A 113 -14.25 -10.30 7.13
C MET A 113 -13.74 -10.40 8.57
N VAL A 114 -12.69 -11.22 8.75
CA VAL A 114 -12.11 -11.54 10.05
C VAL A 114 -10.74 -10.87 10.21
N THR A 115 -10.57 -10.06 11.24
CA THR A 115 -9.31 -9.36 11.53
C THR A 115 -8.25 -10.33 12.06
N LEU A 116 -7.12 -10.49 11.34
CA LEU A 116 -5.96 -11.27 11.83
C LEU A 116 -5.05 -10.46 12.76
N GLY A 117 -4.88 -9.17 12.49
CA GLY A 117 -4.00 -8.33 13.29
C GLY A 117 -3.53 -7.08 12.58
N ARG A 118 -2.54 -6.39 13.21
CA ARG A 118 -1.92 -5.17 12.71
C ARG A 118 -0.55 -5.48 12.13
N THR A 119 -0.33 -5.08 10.88
CA THR A 119 0.94 -5.32 10.21
C THR A 119 1.92 -4.19 10.45
N ASN A 120 3.20 -4.55 10.50
CA ASN A 120 4.30 -3.63 10.64
C ASN A 120 4.39 -2.67 9.45
N MET A 121 4.98 -1.50 9.67
CA MET A 121 5.10 -0.44 8.68
C MET A 121 6.25 0.51 9.03
N ASP A 122 6.70 1.33 8.11
CA ASP A 122 7.52 2.49 8.46
C ASP A 122 6.73 3.45 9.33
N GLU A 123 7.37 4.03 10.34
CA GLU A 123 6.74 4.93 11.31
C GLU A 123 5.94 6.05 10.64
N PHE A 124 4.64 6.17 10.97
CA PHE A 124 3.69 7.12 10.36
C PHE A 124 3.67 7.10 8.82
N ALA A 125 3.93 5.94 8.22
CA ALA A 125 4.04 5.73 6.77
C ALA A 125 5.19 6.53 6.11
N MET A 126 6.21 6.93 6.87
CA MET A 126 7.37 7.71 6.42
C MET A 126 8.58 6.81 6.21
N GLY A 127 8.67 6.21 5.04
CA GLY A 127 9.77 5.33 4.62
C GLY A 127 9.38 4.49 3.42
N SER A 128 10.36 3.75 2.89
CA SER A 128 10.21 2.88 1.72
C SER A 128 10.86 1.50 1.93
N THR A 129 11.26 1.17 3.18
CA THR A 129 11.99 -0.07 3.49
C THR A 129 11.40 -0.88 4.65
N ASN A 130 10.55 -0.26 5.47
CA ASN A 130 10.03 -0.79 6.74
C ASN A 130 11.13 -1.02 7.80
N GLU A 131 12.23 -0.27 7.70
CA GLU A 131 13.30 -0.27 8.72
C GLU A 131 13.05 0.75 9.83
N ASN A 132 12.20 1.76 9.59
CA ASN A 132 11.91 2.86 10.52
C ASN A 132 10.83 2.54 11.56
N SER A 133 10.51 1.29 11.80
CA SER A 133 9.51 0.89 12.78
C SER A 133 10.06 0.92 14.21
N PHE A 134 9.27 1.43 15.16
CA PHE A 134 9.56 1.33 16.60
C PHE A 134 9.65 -0.14 17.07
N TYR A 135 8.97 -1.06 16.39
CA TYR A 135 8.96 -2.50 16.69
C TYR A 135 10.06 -3.28 15.96
N GLY A 136 11.01 -2.58 15.32
CA GLY A 136 12.05 -3.17 14.49
C GLY A 136 11.62 -3.42 13.04
N ALA A 137 12.60 -3.70 12.20
CA ALA A 137 12.39 -3.90 10.77
C ALA A 137 11.54 -5.14 10.46
N ALA A 138 10.62 -5.02 9.51
CA ALA A 138 10.04 -6.18 8.86
C ALA A 138 11.02 -6.75 7.84
N LYS A 139 10.92 -8.06 7.55
CA LYS A 139 11.82 -8.76 6.65
C LYS A 139 11.11 -9.28 5.42
N ASN A 140 11.84 -9.37 4.32
CA ASN A 140 11.32 -9.93 3.08
C ASN A 140 11.21 -11.47 3.22
N PRO A 141 10.04 -12.07 2.96
CA PRO A 141 9.87 -13.50 3.12
C PRO A 141 10.64 -14.34 2.08
N TRP A 142 11.05 -13.75 0.94
CA TRP A 142 11.88 -14.43 -0.06
C TRP A 142 13.34 -14.52 0.37
N ASN A 143 13.83 -13.53 1.11
CA ASN A 143 15.16 -13.55 1.73
C ASN A 143 15.17 -12.59 2.93
N PRO A 144 15.28 -13.11 4.17
CA PRO A 144 15.22 -12.30 5.39
C PRO A 144 16.38 -11.28 5.56
N GLU A 145 17.40 -11.34 4.73
CA GLU A 145 18.46 -10.31 4.69
C GLU A 145 18.03 -9.05 3.93
N HIS A 146 16.87 -9.09 3.23
CA HIS A 146 16.37 -8.02 2.40
C HIS A 146 15.12 -7.35 3.00
N VAL A 147 14.91 -6.09 2.63
CA VAL A 147 13.72 -5.34 3.05
C VAL A 147 12.48 -5.83 2.29
N PRO A 148 11.27 -5.80 2.89
CA PRO A 148 10.03 -6.09 2.17
C PRO A 148 9.56 -4.90 1.32
N GLY A 149 10.27 -3.77 1.38
CA GLY A 149 9.80 -2.47 0.94
C GLY A 149 8.93 -1.80 1.98
N GLY A 150 8.42 -0.61 1.65
CA GLY A 150 7.62 0.20 2.57
C GLY A 150 6.83 1.32 1.87
N SER A 151 6.01 1.97 2.65
CA SER A 151 5.82 1.82 4.10
C SER A 151 4.87 0.69 4.52
N SER A 152 4.17 -0.02 3.58
CA SER A 152 3.31 -1.17 3.90
C SER A 152 4.09 -2.50 3.83
N GLY A 153 5.33 -2.53 4.31
CA GLY A 153 6.21 -3.69 4.20
C GLY A 153 5.69 -4.92 4.94
N GLY A 154 5.19 -4.75 6.15
CA GLY A 154 4.56 -5.84 6.90
C GLY A 154 3.34 -6.41 6.17
N SER A 155 2.46 -5.55 5.59
CA SER A 155 1.30 -6.00 4.80
C SER A 155 1.72 -6.83 3.59
N ALA A 156 2.75 -6.39 2.85
CA ALA A 156 3.28 -7.14 1.72
C ALA A 156 3.90 -8.47 2.15
N ALA A 157 4.72 -8.44 3.20
CA ALA A 157 5.42 -9.62 3.70
C ALA A 157 4.45 -10.72 4.18
N VAL A 158 3.38 -10.36 4.93
CA VAL A 158 2.43 -11.36 5.44
C VAL A 158 1.60 -11.99 4.32
N VAL A 159 1.24 -11.24 3.27
CA VAL A 159 0.54 -11.80 2.11
C VAL A 159 1.47 -12.72 1.31
N ALA A 160 2.70 -12.30 1.03
CA ALA A 160 3.69 -13.11 0.31
C ALA A 160 4.03 -14.41 1.06
N ALA A 161 4.19 -14.35 2.39
CA ALA A 161 4.46 -15.51 3.25
C ALA A 161 3.23 -16.40 3.51
N ARG A 162 2.07 -16.08 2.93
CA ARG A 162 0.80 -16.79 3.16
C ARG A 162 0.36 -16.77 4.64
N LEU A 163 0.63 -15.68 5.35
CA LEU A 163 0.15 -15.42 6.71
C LEU A 163 -1.13 -14.58 6.72
N ALA A 164 -1.60 -14.15 5.57
CA ALA A 164 -2.91 -13.58 5.29
C ALA A 164 -3.25 -13.82 3.82
N PRO A 165 -4.51 -14.05 3.43
CA PRO A 165 -4.90 -14.11 2.02
C PRO A 165 -4.91 -12.73 1.38
N ALA A 166 -5.10 -11.69 2.20
CA ALA A 166 -5.11 -10.29 1.80
C ALA A 166 -4.74 -9.37 2.97
N ALA A 167 -4.27 -8.17 2.62
CA ALA A 167 -4.01 -7.10 3.59
C ALA A 167 -4.44 -5.75 3.04
N LEU A 168 -4.68 -4.78 3.93
CA LEU A 168 -4.76 -3.37 3.56
C LEU A 168 -3.41 -2.70 3.74
N GLY A 169 -3.07 -1.86 2.76
CA GLY A 169 -1.95 -0.93 2.80
C GLY A 169 -2.40 0.51 2.63
N SER A 170 -1.46 1.45 2.77
CA SER A 170 -1.62 2.85 2.40
C SER A 170 -0.51 3.28 1.44
N ASP A 171 -0.84 4.16 0.49
CA ASP A 171 0.07 4.60 -0.56
C ASP A 171 0.03 6.13 -0.66
N THR A 172 1.13 6.77 -0.27
CA THR A 172 1.32 8.22 -0.32
C THR A 172 2.30 8.61 -1.43
N GLY A 173 3.29 7.75 -1.68
CA GLY A 173 4.30 7.92 -2.72
C GLY A 173 4.72 6.61 -3.40
N GLY A 174 3.96 5.51 -3.17
CA GLY A 174 4.29 4.17 -3.66
C GLY A 174 4.15 3.08 -2.61
N SER A 175 3.71 3.42 -1.39
CA SER A 175 3.79 2.54 -0.22
C SER A 175 2.83 1.33 -0.19
N ILE A 176 2.03 1.08 -1.23
CA ILE A 176 1.38 -0.19 -1.55
C ILE A 176 2.16 -0.88 -2.67
N ARG A 177 2.43 -0.14 -3.74
CA ARG A 177 2.95 -0.67 -5.02
C ARG A 177 4.39 -1.15 -4.90
N GLN A 178 5.27 -0.36 -4.27
CA GLN A 178 6.68 -0.70 -4.12
C GLN A 178 6.88 -1.95 -3.24
N PRO A 179 6.30 -2.06 -2.02
CA PRO A 179 6.41 -3.30 -1.24
C PRO A 179 5.71 -4.49 -1.90
N ALA A 180 4.62 -4.29 -2.67
CA ALA A 180 4.01 -5.36 -3.47
C ALA A 180 4.99 -5.89 -4.53
N SER A 181 5.75 -5.01 -5.19
CA SER A 181 6.83 -5.39 -6.13
C SER A 181 7.92 -6.22 -5.44
N HIS A 182 8.45 -5.72 -4.31
CA HIS A 182 9.55 -6.37 -3.59
C HIS A 182 9.18 -7.69 -2.92
N CYS A 183 7.90 -7.91 -2.63
CA CYS A 183 7.39 -9.15 -2.05
C CYS A 183 6.72 -10.09 -3.06
N GLY A 184 6.59 -9.71 -4.33
CA GLY A 184 6.02 -10.56 -5.37
C GLY A 184 4.52 -10.81 -5.22
N ILE A 185 3.76 -9.79 -4.85
CA ILE A 185 2.30 -9.81 -4.73
C ILE A 185 1.65 -8.71 -5.58
N THR A 186 0.33 -8.69 -5.62
CA THR A 186 -0.46 -7.64 -6.29
C THR A 186 -0.90 -6.60 -5.28
N GLY A 187 -0.77 -5.32 -5.63
CA GLY A 187 -1.26 -4.22 -4.81
C GLY A 187 -1.75 -3.05 -5.66
N ILE A 188 -2.92 -2.52 -5.37
CA ILE A 188 -3.51 -1.38 -6.10
C ILE A 188 -3.67 -0.17 -5.19
N LYS A 189 -3.22 0.98 -5.69
CA LYS A 189 -3.59 2.31 -5.21
C LYS A 189 -4.70 2.86 -6.11
N PRO A 190 -5.94 3.02 -5.62
CA PRO A 190 -7.01 3.60 -6.44
C PRO A 190 -6.81 5.09 -6.71
N THR A 191 -7.64 5.67 -7.54
CA THR A 191 -7.74 7.12 -7.74
C THR A 191 -7.95 7.82 -6.40
N TYR A 192 -7.27 8.93 -6.19
CA TYR A 192 -7.40 9.71 -4.96
C TYR A 192 -8.87 10.09 -4.71
N GLY A 193 -9.35 9.81 -3.50
CA GLY A 193 -10.74 10.06 -3.09
C GLY A 193 -11.75 8.95 -3.41
N THR A 194 -11.34 7.87 -4.10
CA THR A 194 -12.21 6.70 -4.37
C THR A 194 -12.51 5.90 -3.10
N VAL A 195 -11.57 5.86 -2.17
CA VAL A 195 -11.67 5.15 -0.88
C VAL A 195 -11.50 6.17 0.24
N SER A 196 -12.37 6.10 1.25
CA SER A 196 -12.35 7.03 2.38
C SER A 196 -11.04 6.95 3.16
N ARG A 197 -10.55 8.12 3.59
CA ARG A 197 -9.41 8.31 4.48
C ARG A 197 -9.81 8.46 5.95
N PHE A 198 -11.10 8.48 6.27
CA PHE A 198 -11.55 8.59 7.66
C PHE A 198 -11.05 7.41 8.50
N GLY A 199 -10.36 7.73 9.59
CA GLY A 199 -9.77 6.74 10.51
C GLY A 199 -8.45 6.13 10.03
N MET A 200 -7.92 6.52 8.87
CA MET A 200 -6.52 6.32 8.49
C MET A 200 -5.70 7.48 9.06
N VAL A 201 -4.68 7.17 9.86
CA VAL A 201 -3.80 8.20 10.43
C VAL A 201 -3.03 8.89 9.31
N ALA A 202 -3.16 10.22 9.21
CA ALA A 202 -2.66 10.97 8.08
C ALA A 202 -1.14 11.16 8.13
N TYR A 203 -0.47 10.85 7.01
CA TYR A 203 0.88 11.30 6.70
C TYR A 203 0.81 12.59 5.86
N ALA A 204 0.34 12.53 4.63
CA ALA A 204 0.20 13.67 3.73
C ALA A 204 -1.20 13.66 3.11
N SER A 205 -2.08 14.48 3.64
CA SER A 205 -3.53 14.41 3.42
C SER A 205 -3.96 14.54 1.95
N SER A 206 -3.17 15.24 1.11
CA SER A 206 -3.46 15.39 -0.31
C SER A 206 -2.94 14.27 -1.20
N PHE A 207 -2.31 13.23 -0.61
CA PHE A 207 -1.71 12.09 -1.32
C PHE A 207 -2.19 10.74 -0.79
N ASP A 208 -2.38 10.63 0.53
CA ASP A 208 -2.67 9.36 1.22
C ASP A 208 -3.88 8.67 0.63
N GLN A 209 -3.73 7.38 0.28
CA GLN A 209 -4.81 6.54 -0.18
C GLN A 209 -4.69 5.13 0.38
N ALA A 210 -5.80 4.56 0.86
CA ALA A 210 -5.86 3.14 1.22
C ALA A 210 -6.07 2.28 -0.03
N GLY A 211 -5.56 1.04 0.01
CA GLY A 211 -5.78 0.08 -1.06
C GLY A 211 -5.48 -1.36 -0.64
N PRO A 212 -6.04 -2.34 -1.37
CA PRO A 212 -5.84 -3.75 -1.10
C PRO A 212 -4.51 -4.27 -1.65
N MET A 213 -3.98 -5.27 -0.94
CA MET A 213 -2.80 -6.06 -1.29
C MET A 213 -3.18 -7.54 -1.18
N ALA A 214 -3.02 -8.31 -2.25
CA ALA A 214 -3.41 -9.71 -2.31
C ALA A 214 -2.53 -10.49 -3.30
N GLN A 215 -2.80 -11.78 -3.49
CA GLN A 215 -2.04 -12.60 -4.43
C GLN A 215 -2.36 -12.26 -5.89
N THR A 216 -3.64 -11.95 -6.18
CA THR A 216 -4.15 -11.78 -7.54
C THR A 216 -4.83 -10.43 -7.75
N ALA A 217 -4.93 -10.00 -9.01
CA ALA A 217 -5.71 -8.83 -9.39
C ALA A 217 -7.22 -9.04 -9.15
N GLU A 218 -7.72 -10.28 -9.31
CA GLU A 218 -9.11 -10.63 -8.99
C GLU A 218 -9.40 -10.43 -7.50
N ASP A 219 -8.52 -10.89 -6.60
CA ASP A 219 -8.67 -10.70 -5.16
C ASP A 219 -8.66 -9.20 -4.79
N CYS A 220 -7.78 -8.41 -5.42
CA CYS A 220 -7.74 -6.96 -5.24
C CYS A 220 -9.03 -6.27 -5.73
N ALA A 221 -9.62 -6.73 -6.85
CA ALA A 221 -10.87 -6.20 -7.39
C ALA A 221 -12.05 -6.48 -6.44
N ILE A 222 -12.15 -7.69 -5.91
CA ILE A 222 -13.18 -8.08 -4.94
C ILE A 222 -13.09 -7.23 -3.66
N LEU A 223 -11.88 -7.02 -3.15
CA LEU A 223 -11.67 -6.18 -1.96
C LEU A 223 -12.00 -4.71 -2.24
N LEU A 224 -11.58 -4.19 -3.40
CA LEU A 224 -11.85 -2.79 -3.76
C LEU A 224 -13.34 -2.52 -3.90
N ASN A 225 -14.14 -3.49 -4.38
CA ASN A 225 -15.60 -3.40 -4.41
C ASN A 225 -16.22 -3.15 -3.02
N ALA A 226 -15.64 -3.74 -1.98
CA ALA A 226 -16.10 -3.54 -0.61
C ALA A 226 -15.56 -2.23 0.00
N MET A 227 -14.33 -1.84 -0.35
CA MET A 227 -13.64 -0.67 0.23
C MET A 227 -14.11 0.67 -0.33
N ALA A 228 -14.42 0.72 -1.64
CA ALA A 228 -14.74 1.95 -2.35
C ALA A 228 -16.16 2.45 -2.07
N GLY A 229 -16.31 3.76 -2.00
CA GLY A 229 -17.60 4.44 -1.84
C GLY A 229 -17.45 5.81 -1.20
N PHE A 230 -18.50 6.62 -1.35
CA PHE A 230 -18.56 7.95 -0.75
C PHE A 230 -18.70 7.87 0.79
N ASP A 231 -17.92 8.69 1.47
CA ASP A 231 -17.97 8.83 2.92
C ASP A 231 -18.06 10.32 3.33
N PRO A 232 -19.19 10.77 3.89
CA PRO A 232 -19.34 12.16 4.32
C PRO A 232 -18.42 12.56 5.48
N LYS A 233 -17.75 11.60 6.14
CA LYS A 233 -16.77 11.87 7.21
C LYS A 233 -15.39 12.26 6.64
N ASP A 234 -15.15 12.05 5.36
CA ASP A 234 -13.91 12.42 4.67
C ASP A 234 -14.20 13.47 3.60
N SER A 235 -13.75 14.70 3.83
CA SER A 235 -13.94 15.82 2.89
C SER A 235 -13.25 15.63 1.54
N THR A 236 -12.37 14.64 1.42
CA THR A 236 -11.68 14.29 0.16
C THR A 236 -12.33 13.12 -0.57
N SER A 237 -13.30 12.44 0.06
CA SER A 237 -14.06 11.36 -0.57
C SER A 237 -14.94 11.90 -1.69
N LEU A 238 -14.91 11.22 -2.84
CA LEU A 238 -15.65 11.63 -4.03
C LEU A 238 -17.01 10.95 -4.08
N GLU A 239 -18.06 11.75 -4.25
CA GLU A 239 -19.41 11.24 -4.47
C GLU A 239 -19.56 10.77 -5.91
N ARG A 240 -19.55 9.44 -6.10
CA ARG A 240 -19.67 8.78 -7.40
C ARG A 240 -20.55 7.55 -7.27
N GLU A 241 -21.13 7.12 -8.39
CA GLU A 241 -21.80 5.83 -8.47
C GLU A 241 -20.82 4.70 -8.12
N LYS A 242 -21.32 3.71 -7.38
CA LYS A 242 -20.53 2.54 -7.00
C LYS A 242 -20.22 1.73 -8.25
N GLU A 243 -18.93 1.53 -8.52
CA GLU A 243 -18.46 0.72 -9.64
C GLU A 243 -18.30 -0.75 -9.25
N ASP A 244 -18.40 -1.65 -10.23
CA ASP A 244 -17.94 -3.02 -10.11
C ASP A 244 -16.52 -3.13 -10.70
N TYR A 245 -15.54 -3.24 -9.84
CA TYR A 245 -14.13 -3.35 -10.22
C TYR A 245 -13.76 -4.72 -10.80
N THR A 246 -14.69 -5.71 -10.75
CA THR A 246 -14.50 -7.03 -11.37
C THR A 246 -14.98 -7.07 -12.84
N ARG A 247 -15.69 -6.04 -13.32
CA ARG A 247 -16.35 -6.03 -14.65
C ARG A 247 -15.41 -6.27 -15.82
N ASP A 248 -14.16 -5.85 -15.72
CA ASP A 248 -13.18 -5.92 -16.82
C ASP A 248 -12.20 -7.11 -16.70
N LEU A 249 -12.31 -7.96 -15.67
CA LEU A 249 -11.36 -9.06 -15.42
C LEU A 249 -11.23 -10.03 -16.60
N ASN A 250 -12.34 -10.31 -17.30
CA ASN A 250 -12.39 -11.23 -18.44
C ASN A 250 -12.32 -10.53 -19.79
N GLN A 251 -12.04 -9.21 -19.84
CA GLN A 251 -11.94 -8.48 -21.10
C GLN A 251 -10.58 -8.77 -21.76
N PRO A 252 -10.58 -9.11 -23.08
CA PRO A 252 -9.34 -9.36 -23.80
C PRO A 252 -8.54 -8.05 -23.98
N LEU A 253 -7.21 -8.17 -24.02
CA LEU A 253 -6.32 -7.03 -24.24
C LEU A 253 -6.19 -6.61 -25.71
N LYS A 254 -6.83 -7.31 -26.64
CA LYS A 254 -6.77 -7.01 -28.07
C LYS A 254 -7.21 -5.56 -28.34
N GLY A 255 -6.31 -4.77 -28.93
CA GLY A 255 -6.55 -3.38 -29.29
C GLY A 255 -6.42 -2.39 -28.15
N VAL A 256 -6.14 -2.85 -26.90
CA VAL A 256 -5.83 -1.96 -25.78
C VAL A 256 -4.47 -1.32 -26.03
N LYS A 257 -4.40 0.00 -25.96
CA LYS A 257 -3.18 0.78 -26.17
C LYS A 257 -2.41 0.93 -24.86
N ILE A 258 -1.20 0.37 -24.83
CA ILE A 258 -0.29 0.44 -23.67
C ILE A 258 0.81 1.47 -23.96
N GLY A 259 0.82 2.56 -23.21
CA GLY A 259 1.84 3.60 -23.26
C GLY A 259 3.14 3.15 -22.59
N LEU A 260 4.26 3.39 -23.27
CA LEU A 260 5.61 3.13 -22.75
C LEU A 260 6.33 4.48 -22.61
N PRO A 261 6.45 5.05 -21.39
CA PRO A 261 7.15 6.31 -21.20
C PRO A 261 8.65 6.15 -21.42
N LYS A 262 9.21 6.82 -22.42
CA LYS A 262 10.64 6.71 -22.74
C LYS A 262 11.56 7.01 -21.56
N GLU A 263 11.12 7.87 -20.63
CA GLU A 263 11.87 8.24 -19.43
C GLU A 263 11.98 7.12 -18.39
N TYR A 264 11.13 6.07 -18.49
CA TYR A 264 11.08 4.95 -17.54
C TYR A 264 11.82 3.70 -18.03
N PHE A 265 12.29 3.70 -19.28
CA PHE A 265 12.99 2.56 -19.92
C PHE A 265 14.48 2.82 -20.12
N GLY A 266 15.06 3.80 -19.41
CA GLY A 266 16.46 4.20 -19.52
C GLY A 266 17.44 3.41 -18.64
N GLU A 267 18.66 3.93 -18.52
CA GLU A 267 19.80 3.32 -17.82
C GLU A 267 19.64 3.18 -16.29
N GLY A 268 18.58 3.78 -15.69
CA GLY A 268 18.35 3.72 -14.25
C GLY A 268 17.85 2.38 -13.72
N ASN A 269 17.42 1.45 -14.58
CA ASN A 269 16.90 0.14 -14.21
C ASN A 269 17.98 -0.93 -14.20
N SER A 270 17.95 -1.83 -13.20
CA SER A 270 18.78 -3.02 -13.22
C SER A 270 18.44 -3.94 -14.41
N ALA A 271 19.38 -4.80 -14.82
CA ALA A 271 19.18 -5.76 -15.91
C ALA A 271 17.98 -6.69 -15.65
N ASP A 272 17.75 -7.09 -14.39
CA ASP A 272 16.61 -7.93 -14.02
C ASP A 272 15.28 -7.19 -14.23
N VAL A 273 15.20 -5.90 -13.88
CA VAL A 273 14.00 -5.06 -14.10
C VAL A 273 13.76 -4.86 -15.61
N GLN A 274 14.81 -4.61 -16.39
CA GLN A 274 14.69 -4.49 -17.85
C GLN A 274 14.17 -5.80 -18.48
N THR A 275 14.66 -6.95 -18.00
CA THR A 275 14.19 -8.27 -18.44
C THR A 275 12.70 -8.49 -18.09
N ALA A 276 12.29 -8.17 -16.86
CA ALA A 276 10.89 -8.29 -16.44
C ALA A 276 9.95 -7.40 -17.25
N LEU A 277 10.36 -6.15 -17.54
CA LEU A 277 9.62 -5.24 -18.42
C LEU A 277 9.49 -5.81 -19.84
N GLN A 278 10.60 -6.32 -20.43
CA GLN A 278 10.58 -6.88 -21.77
C GLN A 278 9.67 -8.12 -21.86
N ASN A 279 9.75 -9.02 -20.88
CA ASN A 279 8.88 -10.19 -20.80
C ASN A 279 7.39 -9.79 -20.71
N THR A 280 7.07 -8.75 -19.92
CA THR A 280 5.70 -8.23 -19.82
C THR A 280 5.25 -7.59 -21.13
N ILE A 281 6.10 -6.82 -21.79
CA ILE A 281 5.82 -6.23 -23.11
C ILE A 281 5.52 -7.32 -24.16
N ASP A 282 6.33 -8.37 -24.19
CA ASP A 282 6.15 -9.46 -25.15
C ASP A 282 4.87 -10.26 -24.86
N LEU A 283 4.54 -10.47 -23.60
CA LEU A 283 3.28 -11.07 -23.17
C LEU A 283 2.08 -10.22 -23.64
N LEU A 284 2.11 -8.92 -23.42
CA LEU A 284 1.05 -8.00 -23.84
C LEU A 284 0.86 -8.01 -25.36
N LYS A 285 1.95 -8.04 -26.14
CA LYS A 285 1.89 -8.19 -27.62
C LYS A 285 1.22 -9.48 -28.04
N THR A 286 1.57 -10.61 -27.40
CA THR A 286 0.96 -11.91 -27.74
C THR A 286 -0.54 -11.94 -27.48
N GLN A 287 -1.03 -11.12 -26.54
CA GLN A 287 -2.46 -10.95 -26.26
C GLN A 287 -3.12 -9.90 -27.14
N GLY A 288 -2.40 -9.29 -28.10
CA GLY A 288 -2.93 -8.35 -29.07
C GLY A 288 -3.05 -6.90 -28.60
N ALA A 289 -2.37 -6.54 -27.50
CA ALA A 289 -2.25 -5.15 -27.08
C ALA A 289 -1.38 -4.34 -28.06
N GLU A 290 -1.71 -3.05 -28.25
CA GLU A 290 -0.96 -2.10 -29.07
C GLU A 290 0.00 -1.31 -28.18
N LEU A 291 1.29 -1.27 -28.54
CA LEU A 291 2.28 -0.49 -27.80
C LEU A 291 2.45 0.90 -28.40
N VAL A 292 2.40 1.92 -27.56
CA VAL A 292 2.54 3.32 -27.95
C VAL A 292 3.65 4.00 -27.15
N GLU A 293 4.64 4.56 -27.82
CA GLU A 293 5.64 5.38 -27.13
C GLU A 293 4.98 6.69 -26.65
N VAL A 294 5.18 7.02 -25.36
CA VAL A 294 4.72 8.25 -24.72
C VAL A 294 5.87 8.92 -23.97
N SER A 295 5.68 10.14 -23.49
CA SER A 295 6.70 10.90 -22.77
C SER A 295 6.11 11.53 -21.50
N LEU A 296 6.86 11.46 -20.39
CA LEU A 296 6.54 12.05 -19.09
C LEU A 296 7.73 12.93 -18.63
N PRO A 297 8.05 14.02 -19.32
CA PRO A 297 9.30 14.76 -19.16
C PRO A 297 9.46 15.40 -17.77
N GLN A 298 8.36 15.69 -17.05
CA GLN A 298 8.37 16.29 -15.73
C GLN A 298 8.60 15.27 -14.59
N THR A 299 8.66 13.97 -14.88
CA THR A 299 8.90 12.93 -13.84
C THR A 299 10.15 13.19 -13.01
N LYS A 300 11.22 13.70 -13.61
CA LYS A 300 12.46 14.08 -12.91
C LYS A 300 12.27 15.11 -11.78
N LEU A 301 11.16 15.86 -11.80
CA LEU A 301 10.80 16.85 -10.80
C LEU A 301 9.88 16.29 -9.72
N SER A 302 9.42 15.04 -9.87
CA SER A 302 8.42 14.43 -8.96
C SER A 302 8.97 14.25 -7.55
N ILE A 303 10.21 13.73 -7.42
CA ILE A 303 10.82 13.50 -6.11
C ILE A 303 10.95 14.80 -5.31
N PRO A 304 11.63 15.85 -5.79
CA PRO A 304 11.74 17.09 -5.01
C PRO A 304 10.38 17.74 -4.73
N ALA A 305 9.43 17.72 -5.67
CA ALA A 305 8.10 18.26 -5.45
C ALA A 305 7.35 17.49 -4.35
N TYR A 306 7.41 16.15 -4.38
CA TYR A 306 6.77 15.28 -3.38
C TYR A 306 7.32 15.53 -1.98
N TYR A 307 8.64 15.52 -1.80
CA TYR A 307 9.23 15.65 -0.46
C TYR A 307 9.00 17.03 0.16
N VAL A 308 8.88 18.09 -0.64
CA VAL A 308 8.45 19.41 -0.17
C VAL A 308 7.00 19.36 0.31
N LEU A 309 6.08 18.87 -0.52
CA LEU A 309 4.65 18.86 -0.22
C LEU A 309 4.30 17.89 0.91
N ALA A 310 4.78 16.65 0.83
CA ALA A 310 4.49 15.62 1.82
C ALA A 310 5.08 15.97 3.20
N SER A 311 6.28 16.55 3.25
CA SER A 311 6.88 17.01 4.50
C SER A 311 6.12 18.19 5.11
N ALA A 312 5.66 19.14 4.29
CA ALA A 312 4.84 20.26 4.75
C ALA A 312 3.52 19.78 5.39
N GLU A 313 2.85 18.84 4.74
CA GLU A 313 1.61 18.25 5.26
C GLU A 313 1.86 17.37 6.49
N ALA A 314 2.95 16.61 6.53
CA ALA A 314 3.36 15.83 7.70
C ALA A 314 3.59 16.71 8.93
N GLY A 315 4.30 17.83 8.79
CA GLY A 315 4.50 18.78 9.88
C GLY A 315 3.18 19.25 10.49
N THR A 316 2.20 19.56 9.66
CA THR A 316 0.85 19.96 10.07
C THR A 316 0.07 18.77 10.70
N ASN A 317 0.05 17.60 10.03
CA ASN A 317 -0.71 16.44 10.52
C ASN A 317 -0.18 15.89 11.83
N LEU A 318 1.14 15.88 12.04
CA LEU A 318 1.75 15.34 13.26
C LEU A 318 1.84 16.37 14.41
N SER A 319 1.40 17.61 14.20
CA SER A 319 1.36 18.64 15.26
C SER A 319 0.42 18.26 16.40
N ARG A 320 -0.59 17.41 16.14
CA ARG A 320 -1.56 16.94 17.13
C ARG A 320 -1.01 15.96 18.17
N TYR A 321 0.16 15.38 17.92
CA TYR A 321 0.81 14.44 18.83
C TYR A 321 1.74 15.18 19.78
N ASP A 322 1.18 15.66 20.86
CA ASP A 322 1.81 16.54 21.87
C ASP A 322 1.88 15.92 23.28
N GLY A 323 1.32 14.71 23.46
CA GLY A 323 1.27 14.00 24.73
C GLY A 323 0.25 14.54 25.72
N VAL A 324 -0.66 15.46 25.29
CA VAL A 324 -1.65 16.04 26.21
C VAL A 324 -2.90 15.17 26.35
N ARG A 325 -3.45 14.68 25.24
CA ARG A 325 -4.75 13.96 25.26
C ARG A 325 -4.59 12.45 25.16
N TYR A 326 -3.63 11.98 24.40
CA TYR A 326 -3.35 10.55 24.13
C TYR A 326 -1.92 10.36 23.66
N GLY A 327 -1.47 9.12 23.61
CA GLY A 327 -0.16 8.74 23.17
C GLY A 327 0.93 8.86 24.25
N HIS A 328 2.18 8.80 23.81
CA HIS A 328 3.34 8.96 24.67
C HIS A 328 3.42 10.36 25.26
N ARG A 329 3.76 10.44 26.54
CA ARG A 329 4.14 11.67 27.24
C ARG A 329 5.44 11.47 27.97
N ALA A 330 6.37 12.42 27.87
CA ALA A 330 7.60 12.41 28.64
C ALA A 330 7.31 12.33 30.15
N ALA A 331 8.05 11.48 30.85
CA ALA A 331 7.82 11.24 32.28
C ALA A 331 8.29 12.38 33.17
N GLN A 332 9.26 13.18 32.71
CA GLN A 332 9.88 14.27 33.50
C GLN A 332 10.02 15.53 32.65
N PHE A 333 9.44 16.64 33.12
CA PHE A 333 9.53 17.96 32.51
C PHE A 333 9.33 19.04 33.57
N GLY A 334 9.91 20.21 33.36
CA GLY A 334 9.80 21.35 34.27
C GLY A 334 8.61 22.24 33.99
N ASP A 335 8.27 22.41 32.71
CA ASP A 335 7.15 23.25 32.25
C ASP A 335 6.47 22.65 31.02
N LEU A 336 5.48 23.37 30.48
CA LEU A 336 4.66 22.90 29.35
C LEU A 336 5.46 22.83 28.05
N GLU A 337 6.35 23.79 27.81
CA GLU A 337 7.20 23.82 26.59
C GLU A 337 8.17 22.65 26.60
N GLU A 338 8.79 22.38 27.73
CA GLU A 338 9.68 21.23 27.91
C GLU A 338 8.91 19.91 27.78
N MET A 339 7.65 19.83 28.27
CA MET A 339 6.81 18.65 28.09
C MET A 339 6.58 18.36 26.62
N TYR A 340 6.20 19.34 25.80
CA TYR A 340 6.02 19.17 24.36
C TYR A 340 7.32 18.76 23.67
N GLY A 341 8.39 19.46 23.94
CA GLY A 341 9.70 19.21 23.34
C GLY A 341 10.20 17.79 23.61
N LYS A 342 10.22 17.39 24.88
CA LYS A 342 10.67 16.04 25.31
C LYS A 342 9.75 14.94 24.76
N THR A 343 8.43 15.10 24.88
CA THR A 343 7.47 14.13 24.38
C THR A 343 7.69 13.84 22.90
N ARG A 344 7.81 14.87 22.07
CA ARG A 344 8.03 14.72 20.64
C ARG A 344 9.43 14.18 20.31
N ALA A 345 10.46 14.59 21.06
CA ALA A 345 11.82 14.09 20.90
C ALA A 345 11.94 12.59 21.22
N GLU A 346 11.25 12.13 22.25
CA GLU A 346 11.25 10.72 22.69
C GLU A 346 10.30 9.83 21.86
N GLY A 347 9.16 10.38 21.44
CA GLY A 347 8.06 9.66 20.81
C GLY A 347 8.24 9.43 19.31
N PHE A 348 8.90 10.35 18.60
CA PHE A 348 9.14 10.22 17.15
C PHE A 348 10.53 9.69 16.83
N GLY A 349 10.61 8.82 15.84
CA GLY A 349 11.86 8.34 15.26
C GLY A 349 12.57 9.40 14.41
N SER A 350 13.78 9.08 13.98
CA SER A 350 14.69 10.03 13.31
C SER A 350 14.15 10.52 11.96
N GLU A 351 13.57 9.63 11.15
CA GLU A 351 13.03 9.98 9.83
C GLU A 351 11.80 10.89 9.95
N VAL A 352 10.88 10.57 10.87
CA VAL A 352 9.70 11.41 11.13
C VAL A 352 10.11 12.80 11.60
N LYS A 353 11.07 12.90 12.51
CA LYS A 353 11.63 14.20 12.96
C LYS A 353 12.23 14.98 11.80
N ARG A 354 13.00 14.31 10.92
CA ARG A 354 13.58 14.94 9.72
C ARG A 354 12.50 15.56 8.83
N ARG A 355 11.42 14.80 8.52
CA ARG A 355 10.32 15.30 7.67
C ARG A 355 9.54 16.42 8.32
N ILE A 356 9.30 16.38 9.63
CA ILE A 356 8.68 17.49 10.36
C ILE A 356 9.53 18.76 10.25
N MET A 357 10.85 18.64 10.41
CA MET A 357 11.77 19.78 10.30
C MET A 357 11.79 20.37 8.88
N ILE A 358 11.88 19.51 7.85
CA ILE A 358 11.79 19.93 6.45
C ILE A 358 10.45 20.64 6.20
N GLY A 359 9.32 20.07 6.66
CA GLY A 359 7.99 20.66 6.51
C GLY A 359 7.88 22.03 7.15
N THR A 360 8.39 22.19 8.35
CA THR A 360 8.42 23.48 9.06
C THR A 360 9.26 24.51 8.30
N TYR A 361 10.41 24.10 7.78
CA TYR A 361 11.30 24.97 7.00
C TYR A 361 10.64 25.46 5.72
N VAL A 362 10.07 24.57 4.90
CA VAL A 362 9.49 24.95 3.60
C VAL A 362 8.21 25.77 3.72
N LEU A 363 7.56 25.77 4.88
CA LEU A 363 6.39 26.60 5.18
C LEU A 363 6.75 27.90 5.89
N SER A 364 8.01 28.12 6.28
CA SER A 364 8.44 29.32 7.01
C SER A 364 8.45 30.55 6.11
N HIS A 365 8.43 31.74 6.76
CA HIS A 365 8.46 33.03 6.09
C HIS A 365 9.67 33.16 5.15
N GLY A 366 9.45 33.61 3.93
CA GLY A 366 10.49 33.76 2.88
C GLY A 366 10.77 32.49 2.08
N TYR A 367 10.33 31.28 2.54
CA TYR A 367 10.54 30.02 1.83
C TYR A 367 9.25 29.42 1.25
N TYR A 368 8.08 29.83 1.74
CA TYR A 368 6.78 29.32 1.31
C TYR A 368 6.58 29.41 -0.21
N ASP A 369 6.82 30.60 -0.80
CA ASP A 369 6.66 30.80 -2.25
C ASP A 369 7.71 30.04 -3.06
N ALA A 370 8.95 30.04 -2.58
CA ALA A 370 10.09 29.45 -3.27
C ALA A 370 10.04 27.91 -3.29
N TYR A 371 9.48 27.29 -2.27
CA TYR A 371 9.40 25.83 -2.14
C TYR A 371 7.98 25.30 -2.28
N TYR A 372 7.07 25.64 -1.35
CA TYR A 372 5.75 25.02 -1.29
C TYR A 372 4.88 25.38 -2.50
N LEU A 373 4.71 26.65 -2.81
CA LEU A 373 3.93 27.08 -3.98
C LEU A 373 4.56 26.60 -5.30
N LYS A 374 5.88 26.61 -5.39
CA LYS A 374 6.58 26.08 -6.56
C LYS A 374 6.33 24.59 -6.73
N ALA A 375 6.37 23.80 -5.64
CA ALA A 375 6.09 22.38 -5.67
C ALA A 375 4.63 22.08 -6.07
N GLN A 376 3.65 22.90 -5.63
CA GLN A 376 2.25 22.78 -6.09
C GLN A 376 2.12 23.02 -7.61
N LYS A 377 2.84 23.99 -8.16
CA LYS A 377 2.87 24.24 -9.62
C LYS A 377 3.50 23.05 -10.37
N LEU A 378 4.60 22.48 -9.84
CA LEU A 378 5.23 21.29 -10.42
C LEU A 378 4.30 20.07 -10.37
N ARG A 379 3.56 19.88 -9.29
CA ARG A 379 2.53 18.85 -9.18
C ARG A 379 1.54 18.91 -10.34
N ARG A 380 1.09 20.11 -10.71
CA ARG A 380 0.17 20.30 -11.85
C ARG A 380 0.83 19.91 -13.17
N LEU A 381 2.07 20.30 -13.41
CA LEU A 381 2.79 19.95 -14.64
C LEU A 381 2.99 18.43 -14.77
N VAL A 382 3.26 17.73 -13.66
CA VAL A 382 3.34 16.26 -13.66
C VAL A 382 1.99 15.63 -14.04
N ALA A 383 0.87 16.15 -13.51
CA ALA A 383 -0.45 15.68 -13.88
C ALA A 383 -0.78 15.93 -15.36
N ASP A 384 -0.39 17.08 -15.90
CA ASP A 384 -0.62 17.43 -17.30
C ASP A 384 0.18 16.54 -18.27
N ASP A 385 1.40 16.07 -17.89
CA ASP A 385 2.17 15.07 -18.65
C ASP A 385 1.36 13.76 -18.81
N PHE A 386 0.80 13.25 -17.71
CA PHE A 386 -0.03 12.03 -17.74
C PHE A 386 -1.28 12.23 -18.61
N GLN A 387 -1.97 13.36 -18.52
CA GLN A 387 -3.14 13.62 -19.36
C GLN A 387 -2.77 13.67 -20.84
N THR A 388 -1.61 14.22 -21.18
CA THR A 388 -1.08 14.22 -22.56
C THR A 388 -0.79 12.78 -23.04
N ALA A 389 -0.21 11.94 -22.18
CA ALA A 389 0.04 10.54 -22.49
C ALA A 389 -1.27 9.75 -22.68
N PHE A 390 -2.24 9.93 -21.78
CA PHE A 390 -3.56 9.25 -21.86
C PHE A 390 -4.45 9.69 -23.02
N ALA A 391 -4.14 10.81 -23.70
CA ALA A 391 -4.77 11.13 -24.97
C ALA A 391 -4.36 10.16 -26.10
N ARG A 392 -3.31 9.34 -25.90
CA ARG A 392 -2.72 8.44 -26.91
C ARG A 392 -2.77 6.97 -26.51
N CYS A 393 -2.96 6.63 -25.23
CA CYS A 393 -2.99 5.27 -24.72
C CYS A 393 -4.08 5.08 -23.66
N ASP A 394 -4.46 3.83 -23.42
CA ASP A 394 -5.46 3.43 -22.43
C ASP A 394 -4.86 3.22 -21.04
N LEU A 395 -3.69 2.59 -20.99
CA LEU A 395 -2.91 2.29 -19.79
C LEU A 395 -1.44 2.62 -20.05
N ILE A 396 -0.67 2.84 -18.99
CA ILE A 396 0.78 3.01 -19.06
C ILE A 396 1.42 1.84 -18.31
N LEU A 397 2.39 1.18 -18.94
CA LEU A 397 3.28 0.20 -18.31
C LEU A 397 4.56 0.89 -17.86
N ALA A 398 4.98 0.60 -16.63
CA ALA A 398 6.20 1.15 -16.05
C ALA A 398 6.86 0.13 -15.10
N PRO A 399 8.16 0.24 -14.79
CA PRO A 399 8.73 -0.46 -13.65
C PRO A 399 8.10 0.08 -12.36
N THR A 400 8.03 -0.74 -11.30
CA THR A 400 7.57 -0.26 -9.99
C THR A 400 8.73 0.32 -9.19
N ALA A 401 9.88 -0.34 -9.22
CA ALA A 401 11.13 0.09 -8.59
C ALA A 401 12.30 -0.15 -9.55
N PRO A 402 13.41 0.58 -9.43
CA PRO A 402 14.56 0.44 -10.33
C PRO A 402 15.35 -0.86 -10.12
N THR A 403 15.20 -1.51 -8.97
CA THR A 403 15.90 -2.75 -8.60
C THR A 403 14.98 -3.70 -7.86
N ALA A 404 15.42 -4.96 -7.66
CA ALA A 404 14.87 -5.84 -6.64
C ALA A 404 15.09 -5.25 -5.23
N ALA A 405 14.47 -5.87 -4.21
CA ALA A 405 14.58 -5.43 -2.82
C ALA A 405 16.05 -5.31 -2.36
N PRO A 406 16.50 -4.17 -1.82
CA PRO A 406 17.84 -4.02 -1.25
C PRO A 406 17.99 -4.80 0.06
N LYS A 407 19.26 -4.97 0.51
CA LYS A 407 19.54 -5.57 1.81
C LYS A 407 19.13 -4.65 2.96
N ILE A 408 18.75 -5.24 4.09
CA ILE A 408 18.52 -4.52 5.34
C ILE A 408 19.85 -3.89 5.79
N GLY A 409 19.79 -2.63 6.22
CA GLY A 409 20.97 -1.88 6.64
C GLY A 409 21.93 -1.53 5.50
N ALA A 410 21.47 -1.59 4.23
CA ALA A 410 22.27 -1.08 3.12
C ALA A 410 22.64 0.38 3.39
N ASP A 411 23.93 0.72 3.22
CA ASP A 411 24.47 2.07 3.48
C ASP A 411 24.07 3.02 2.34
N ALA A 412 22.74 3.24 2.22
CA ALA A 412 22.17 4.14 1.24
C ALA A 412 21.94 5.52 1.88
N SER A 413 22.34 6.56 1.20
CA SER A 413 21.99 7.93 1.59
C SER A 413 20.46 8.12 1.54
N PRO A 414 19.88 9.06 2.31
CA PRO A 414 18.45 9.37 2.19
C PRO A 414 18.02 9.69 0.75
N VAL A 415 18.89 10.33 -0.04
CA VAL A 415 18.61 10.66 -1.44
C VAL A 415 18.50 9.38 -2.31
N GLU A 416 19.40 8.42 -2.12
CA GLU A 416 19.35 7.13 -2.86
C GLU A 416 18.08 6.34 -2.48
N THR A 417 17.72 6.32 -1.20
CA THR A 417 16.45 5.72 -0.75
C THR A 417 15.25 6.40 -1.41
N TYR A 418 15.27 7.74 -1.53
CA TYR A 418 14.19 8.50 -2.17
C TYR A 418 14.12 8.25 -3.68
N LEU A 419 15.26 7.99 -4.34
CA LEU A 419 15.30 7.65 -5.77
C LEU A 419 14.68 6.28 -6.08
N SER A 420 14.56 5.38 -5.10
CA SER A 420 13.88 4.10 -5.29
C SER A 420 12.39 4.24 -5.63
N ASP A 421 11.78 5.38 -5.27
CA ASP A 421 10.36 5.67 -5.48
C ASP A 421 10.08 6.51 -6.75
N ILE A 422 11.10 6.68 -7.63
CA ILE A 422 11.02 7.56 -8.80
C ILE A 422 9.85 7.24 -9.74
N TYR A 423 9.48 5.96 -9.85
CA TYR A 423 8.41 5.52 -10.74
C TYR A 423 7.02 5.54 -10.12
N THR A 424 6.93 5.62 -8.79
CA THR A 424 5.64 5.57 -8.06
C THR A 424 5.13 6.95 -7.65
N ILE A 425 6.03 7.85 -7.26
CA ILE A 425 5.70 9.19 -6.71
C ILE A 425 4.92 10.06 -7.70
N ALA A 426 5.27 10.04 -8.99
CA ALA A 426 4.59 10.83 -10.01
C ALA A 426 3.10 10.52 -10.11
N VAL A 427 2.73 9.25 -9.93
CA VAL A 427 1.35 8.76 -9.92
C VAL A 427 0.54 9.36 -8.76
N ASN A 428 1.16 9.47 -7.57
CA ASN A 428 0.52 10.08 -6.39
C ASN A 428 0.37 11.60 -6.57
N LEU A 429 1.39 12.28 -7.10
CA LEU A 429 1.31 13.71 -7.44
C LEU A 429 0.15 14.01 -8.38
N ALA A 430 -0.06 13.15 -9.37
CA ALA A 430 -1.17 13.26 -10.32
C ALA A 430 -2.52 12.75 -9.77
N GLY A 431 -2.55 12.04 -8.63
CA GLY A 431 -3.78 11.48 -8.06
C GLY A 431 -4.35 10.26 -8.81
N LEU A 432 -3.59 9.67 -9.72
CA LEU A 432 -4.00 8.58 -10.62
C LEU A 432 -4.04 7.20 -9.93
N PRO A 433 -4.86 6.26 -10.41
CA PRO A 433 -4.82 4.87 -9.98
C PRO A 433 -3.63 4.13 -10.60
N ALA A 434 -3.03 3.21 -9.84
CA ALA A 434 -2.04 2.29 -10.37
C ALA A 434 -1.99 0.99 -9.56
N LEU A 435 -1.64 -0.09 -10.24
CA LEU A 435 -1.51 -1.43 -9.68
C LEU A 435 -0.12 -1.97 -9.99
N THR A 436 0.50 -2.59 -9.01
CA THR A 436 1.71 -3.40 -9.19
C THR A 436 1.35 -4.88 -9.16
N LEU A 437 2.01 -5.66 -10.04
CA LEU A 437 1.95 -7.11 -10.07
C LEU A 437 3.35 -7.68 -10.30
N PRO A 438 3.64 -8.93 -9.83
CA PRO A 438 4.91 -9.59 -10.12
C PRO A 438 5.07 -9.87 -11.61
N ALA A 439 6.28 -9.69 -12.13
CA ALA A 439 6.63 -9.85 -13.54
C ALA A 439 7.92 -10.66 -13.78
N GLY A 440 8.44 -11.28 -12.73
CA GLY A 440 9.66 -12.09 -12.79
C GLY A 440 10.44 -12.09 -11.49
N PHE A 441 11.65 -12.62 -11.57
CA PHE A 441 12.56 -12.72 -10.43
C PHE A 441 13.97 -12.30 -10.86
N SER A 442 14.71 -11.71 -9.93
CA SER A 442 16.13 -11.41 -10.13
C SER A 442 16.96 -12.67 -10.18
N GLY A 443 18.21 -12.58 -10.66
CA GLY A 443 19.18 -13.67 -10.59
C GLY A 443 19.43 -14.20 -9.17
N GLY A 444 19.12 -13.40 -8.14
CA GLY A 444 19.17 -13.80 -6.73
C GLY A 444 17.85 -14.37 -6.17
N GLY A 445 16.84 -14.60 -7.00
CA GLY A 445 15.55 -15.18 -6.57
C GLY A 445 14.57 -14.19 -5.91
N LEU A 446 14.88 -12.89 -5.89
CA LEU A 446 13.98 -11.87 -5.36
C LEU A 446 12.96 -11.43 -6.43
N PRO A 447 11.69 -11.17 -6.04
CA PRO A 447 10.67 -10.73 -6.98
C PRO A 447 10.99 -9.38 -7.64
N ILE A 448 10.53 -9.25 -8.88
CA ILE A 448 10.49 -8.00 -9.65
C ILE A 448 9.03 -7.72 -10.02
N GLY A 449 8.57 -6.50 -9.76
CA GLY A 449 7.24 -6.07 -10.14
C GLY A 449 7.25 -5.00 -11.22
N VAL A 450 6.19 -4.99 -12.02
CA VAL A 450 5.84 -3.89 -12.94
C VAL A 450 4.55 -3.24 -12.48
N GLN A 451 4.31 -1.99 -12.87
CA GLN A 451 3.06 -1.31 -12.59
C GLN A 451 2.29 -0.97 -13.85
N LEU A 452 0.97 -1.07 -13.76
CA LEU A 452 0.02 -0.52 -14.71
C LEU A 452 -0.61 0.73 -14.11
N ILE A 453 -0.54 1.84 -14.84
CA ILE A 453 -1.10 3.13 -14.44
C ILE A 453 -2.27 3.42 -15.36
N GLY A 454 -3.41 3.82 -14.83
CA GLY A 454 -4.59 4.24 -15.59
C GLY A 454 -4.91 5.71 -15.42
N ASN A 455 -5.76 6.23 -16.29
CA ASN A 455 -6.35 7.54 -16.09
C ASN A 455 -7.31 7.51 -14.89
N TYR A 456 -7.79 8.66 -14.44
CA TYR A 456 -8.72 8.75 -13.33
C TYR A 456 -9.90 7.77 -13.49
N PHE A 457 -10.16 7.00 -12.43
CA PHE A 457 -11.26 6.03 -12.36
C PHE A 457 -11.16 4.85 -13.34
N ALA A 458 -9.95 4.53 -13.78
CA ALA A 458 -9.68 3.37 -14.66
C ALA A 458 -9.30 2.10 -13.88
N GLU A 459 -9.65 1.99 -12.59
CA GLU A 459 -9.27 0.86 -11.73
C GLU A 459 -9.71 -0.49 -12.32
N ALA A 460 -10.95 -0.61 -12.81
CA ALA A 460 -11.43 -1.85 -13.40
C ALA A 460 -10.61 -2.26 -14.64
N LYS A 461 -10.26 -1.30 -15.51
CA LYS A 461 -9.40 -1.54 -16.68
C LYS A 461 -7.99 -2.00 -16.28
N ILE A 462 -7.41 -1.36 -15.25
CA ILE A 462 -6.10 -1.76 -14.70
C ILE A 462 -6.15 -3.18 -14.14
N LEU A 463 -7.16 -3.48 -13.32
CA LEU A 463 -7.37 -4.80 -12.71
C LEU A 463 -7.61 -5.87 -13.76
N GLY A 464 -8.41 -5.56 -14.80
CA GLY A 464 -8.63 -6.45 -15.94
C GLY A 464 -7.35 -6.76 -16.69
N ALA A 465 -6.54 -5.74 -17.02
CA ALA A 465 -5.27 -5.95 -17.70
C ALA A 465 -4.28 -6.76 -16.85
N ALA A 466 -4.18 -6.47 -15.55
CA ALA A 466 -3.35 -7.23 -14.61
C ALA A 466 -3.81 -8.69 -14.50
N HIS A 467 -5.11 -8.93 -14.44
CA HIS A 467 -5.68 -10.28 -14.42
C HIS A 467 -5.34 -11.06 -15.70
N GLN A 468 -5.45 -10.44 -16.87
CA GLN A 468 -5.09 -11.06 -18.15
C GLN A 468 -3.57 -11.40 -18.21
N ILE A 469 -2.70 -10.56 -17.67
CA ILE A 469 -1.27 -10.88 -17.51
C ILE A 469 -1.11 -12.10 -16.61
N GLN A 470 -1.80 -12.16 -15.48
CA GLN A 470 -1.73 -13.27 -14.52
C GLN A 470 -2.27 -14.59 -15.07
N LEU A 471 -3.31 -14.57 -15.90
CA LEU A 471 -3.82 -15.77 -16.56
C LEU A 471 -2.82 -16.38 -17.58
N ASN A 472 -1.89 -15.58 -18.08
CA ASN A 472 -0.91 -15.95 -19.10
C ASN A 472 0.53 -16.00 -18.54
N SER A 473 0.72 -15.99 -17.23
CA SER A 473 2.01 -16.12 -16.54
C SER A 473 1.82 -16.88 -15.22
N ASP A 474 2.92 -17.30 -14.61
CA ASP A 474 2.92 -18.01 -13.31
C ASP A 474 3.60 -17.23 -12.18
N TRP A 475 4.04 -16.00 -12.43
CA TRP A 475 4.83 -15.21 -11.48
C TRP A 475 4.12 -14.97 -10.15
N HIS A 476 2.81 -14.66 -10.20
CA HIS A 476 1.97 -14.41 -9.02
C HIS A 476 1.65 -15.68 -8.22
N GLY A 477 1.80 -16.86 -8.84
CA GLY A 477 1.63 -18.18 -8.20
C GLY A 477 2.83 -18.63 -7.37
N LYS A 478 4.01 -18.03 -7.59
CA LYS A 478 5.22 -18.36 -6.85
C LYS A 478 5.10 -17.88 -5.40
N ARG A 479 5.84 -18.54 -4.51
CA ARG A 479 5.87 -18.23 -3.08
C ARG A 479 7.26 -18.46 -2.51
N PRO A 480 7.63 -17.76 -1.43
CA PRO A 480 8.84 -18.08 -0.67
C PRO A 480 8.74 -19.48 -0.05
N GLU A 481 9.88 -20.15 0.11
CA GLU A 481 10.01 -21.48 0.72
C GLU A 481 9.78 -21.47 2.24
#